data_ef239b8b8c7d9d1e7af78e743cf9f5b8
#
_entry.id   ef239b8b8c7d9d1e7af78e743cf9f5b8
#
_cell.length_a   1.000
_cell.length_b   1.000
_cell.length_c   1.000
_cell.angle_alpha   90.00
_cell.angle_beta   90.00
_cell.angle_gamma   90.00
#
_symmetry.space_group_name_H-M   'P 1'
#
loop_
_entity.id
_entity.type
_entity.pdbx_description
1 polymer ?
#
loop_
_entity_poly.entity_id
_entity_poly.type
_entity_poly.pdbx_seq_one_letter_code
_entity_poly.pdbx_strand_id
1 'polypeptide(L)'
;LLCGFTDNFEAQARVNRLALHFGIPSLCAQVYLEGRGAEITFTYPGVTPACHRCVLSSRYNAHLEDGYRNTVTSDGTPIFATTRLNALKGFIAMAMLHHGTGHARWGKLLERIGNRNLVLIRMDPDIHASLGLPFFEKVFANAAQERLIFDETIWLPEKPDCPENGYPYCPDCGGTGDLRNAIGTFDTKKMRSFGAKKCVNS
;
A
#
# COMPACT_ATOMS: atom_id res chain seq x y z
N LEU A 1 -11.76 11.11 -1.87
CA LEU A 1 -10.43 10.56 -1.67
C LEU A 1 -9.96 10.89 -0.25
N LEU A 2 -9.60 9.89 0.54
CA LEU A 2 -8.90 10.03 1.82
C LEU A 2 -7.41 9.88 1.62
N CYS A 3 -6.61 10.72 2.27
CA CYS A 3 -5.16 10.70 2.17
C CYS A 3 -4.51 10.48 3.53
N GLY A 4 -3.57 9.53 3.61
CA GLY A 4 -2.75 9.22 4.78
C GLY A 4 -1.28 9.49 4.50
N PHE A 5 -0.87 10.75 4.44
CA PHE A 5 0.51 11.16 4.14
C PHE A 5 1.27 11.41 5.44
N THR A 6 1.55 10.34 6.15
CA THR A 6 2.20 10.36 7.46
C THR A 6 3.00 9.07 7.65
N ASP A 7 4.02 9.13 8.46
CA ASP A 7 4.79 7.98 8.95
C ASP A 7 4.14 7.27 10.16
N ASN A 8 3.01 7.80 10.64
CA ASN A 8 2.28 7.23 11.75
C ASN A 8 1.42 6.05 11.27
N PHE A 9 1.78 4.84 11.70
CA PHE A 9 1.09 3.61 11.35
C PHE A 9 -0.41 3.64 11.72
N GLU A 10 -0.74 4.07 12.94
CA GLU A 10 -2.13 4.07 13.42
C GLU A 10 -3.01 5.02 12.59
N ALA A 11 -2.46 6.16 12.18
CA ALA A 11 -3.16 7.12 11.33
C ALA A 11 -3.44 6.52 9.96
N GLN A 12 -2.47 5.87 9.32
CA GLN A 12 -2.66 5.20 8.03
C GLN A 12 -3.67 4.03 8.14
N ALA A 13 -3.56 3.21 9.19
CA ALA A 13 -4.50 2.13 9.45
C ALA A 13 -5.94 2.65 9.64
N ARG A 14 -6.09 3.80 10.31
CA ARG A 14 -7.40 4.46 10.48
C ARG A 14 -7.94 4.99 9.16
N VAL A 15 -7.10 5.61 8.33
CA VAL A 15 -7.48 6.05 6.98
C VAL A 15 -7.99 4.88 6.14
N ASN A 16 -7.28 3.75 6.14
CA ASN A 16 -7.71 2.55 5.43
C ASN A 16 -9.11 2.08 5.88
N ARG A 17 -9.32 1.92 7.19
CA ARG A 17 -10.60 1.45 7.74
C ARG A 17 -11.76 2.41 7.44
N LEU A 18 -11.54 3.71 7.61
CA LEU A 18 -12.56 4.71 7.30
C LEU A 18 -12.90 4.73 5.81
N ALA A 19 -11.89 4.68 4.95
CA ALA A 19 -12.11 4.64 3.50
C ALA A 19 -12.92 3.43 3.09
N LEU A 20 -12.58 2.24 3.60
CA LEU A 20 -13.33 1.01 3.33
C LEU A 20 -14.76 1.06 3.87
N HIS A 21 -14.93 1.61 5.09
CA HIS A 21 -16.24 1.74 5.72
C HIS A 21 -17.19 2.61 4.89
N PHE A 22 -16.69 3.72 4.37
CA PHE A 22 -17.49 4.65 3.56
C PHE A 22 -17.47 4.34 2.05
N GLY A 23 -16.74 3.31 1.62
CA GLY A 23 -16.62 2.96 0.21
C GLY A 23 -15.93 4.03 -0.63
N ILE A 24 -15.02 4.82 -0.03
CA ILE A 24 -14.29 5.90 -0.70
C ILE A 24 -12.84 5.52 -0.95
N PRO A 25 -12.24 6.01 -2.04
CA PRO A 25 -10.84 5.75 -2.35
C PRO A 25 -9.88 6.31 -1.28
N SER A 26 -8.76 5.62 -1.05
CA SER A 26 -7.69 6.08 -0.16
C SER A 26 -6.32 6.00 -0.81
N LEU A 27 -5.44 6.92 -0.41
CA LEU A 27 -4.07 7.03 -0.86
C LEU A 27 -3.18 7.26 0.36
N CYS A 28 -2.30 6.32 0.67
CA CYS A 28 -1.34 6.43 1.75
C CYS A 28 0.07 6.48 1.19
N ALA A 29 0.94 7.27 1.81
CA ALA A 29 2.33 7.36 1.41
C ALA A 29 3.20 7.76 2.59
N GLN A 30 4.42 7.23 2.61
CA GLN A 30 5.44 7.61 3.59
C GLN A 30 6.83 7.58 2.95
N VAL A 31 7.72 8.36 3.54
CA VAL A 31 9.15 8.34 3.26
C VAL A 31 9.85 7.58 4.37
N TYR A 32 10.81 6.78 4.03
CA TYR A 32 11.68 6.13 5.00
C TYR A 32 12.76 7.08 5.51
N LEU A 33 13.38 6.69 6.62
CA LEU A 33 14.42 7.47 7.29
C LEU A 33 15.41 8.08 6.30
N GLU A 34 15.74 9.36 6.52
CA GLU A 34 16.68 10.14 5.72
C GLU A 34 16.33 10.27 4.23
N GLY A 35 15.11 9.90 3.85
CA GLY A 35 14.70 9.95 2.43
C GLY A 35 15.31 8.86 1.55
N ARG A 36 15.83 7.77 2.13
CA ARG A 36 16.48 6.68 1.39
C ARG A 36 15.54 5.89 0.52
N GLY A 37 14.26 5.89 0.85
CA GLY A 37 13.21 5.27 0.08
C GLY A 37 11.85 5.76 0.48
N ALA A 38 10.83 5.28 -0.23
CA ALA A 38 9.46 5.63 0.06
C ALA A 38 8.51 4.52 -0.43
N GLU A 39 7.29 4.58 0.05
CA GLU A 39 6.21 3.73 -0.45
C GLU A 39 4.93 4.53 -0.64
N ILE A 40 4.13 4.06 -1.58
CA ILE A 40 2.76 4.52 -1.80
C ILE A 40 1.86 3.29 -1.88
N THR A 41 0.75 3.34 -1.18
CA THR A 41 -0.34 2.38 -1.36
C THR A 41 -1.61 3.12 -1.71
N PHE A 42 -2.41 2.57 -2.60
CA PHE A 42 -3.69 3.14 -2.94
C PHE A 42 -4.77 2.07 -3.02
N THR A 43 -5.96 2.43 -2.59
CA THR A 43 -7.12 1.56 -2.55
C THR A 43 -8.29 2.26 -3.23
N TYR A 44 -8.85 1.62 -4.24
CA TYR A 44 -10.03 2.11 -4.93
C TYR A 44 -11.07 0.99 -5.00
N PRO A 45 -12.20 1.08 -4.27
CA PRO A 45 -13.23 0.05 -4.24
C PRO A 45 -13.71 -0.32 -5.64
N GLY A 46 -13.70 -1.61 -5.95
CA GLY A 46 -14.10 -2.15 -7.25
C GLY A 46 -13.02 -2.09 -8.35
N VAL A 47 -11.83 -1.53 -8.07
CA VAL A 47 -10.71 -1.46 -9.03
C VAL A 47 -9.46 -2.14 -8.49
N THR A 48 -9.04 -1.80 -7.26
CA THR A 48 -7.88 -2.45 -6.64
C THR A 48 -8.30 -3.74 -5.94
N PRO A 49 -7.53 -4.83 -6.04
CA PRO A 49 -7.90 -6.12 -5.44
C PRO A 49 -7.58 -6.20 -3.95
N ALA A 50 -6.61 -5.44 -3.48
CA ALA A 50 -6.10 -5.46 -2.12
C ALA A 50 -6.22 -4.10 -1.45
N CYS A 51 -6.55 -4.07 -0.15
CA CYS A 51 -6.54 -2.83 0.62
C CYS A 51 -5.15 -2.55 1.21
N HIS A 52 -4.98 -1.39 1.81
CA HIS A 52 -3.71 -0.99 2.45
C HIS A 52 -3.20 -2.02 3.47
N ARG A 53 -4.08 -2.64 4.28
CA ARG A 53 -3.67 -3.67 5.23
C ARG A 53 -3.20 -4.96 4.53
N CYS A 54 -3.85 -5.39 3.46
CA CYS A 54 -3.41 -6.55 2.68
C CYS A 54 -1.99 -6.33 2.15
N VAL A 55 -1.78 -5.17 1.57
CA VAL A 55 -0.51 -4.79 0.92
C VAL A 55 0.64 -4.72 1.92
N LEU A 56 0.37 -4.29 3.15
CA LEU A 56 1.35 -4.09 4.21
C LEU A 56 1.14 -5.05 5.39
N SER A 57 0.67 -6.27 5.12
CA SER A 57 0.32 -7.25 6.16
C SER A 57 1.44 -7.49 7.17
N SER A 58 2.67 -7.61 6.73
CA SER A 58 3.83 -7.78 7.61
C SER A 58 4.04 -6.62 8.58
N ARG A 59 3.80 -5.39 8.14
CA ARG A 59 3.86 -4.21 9.01
C ARG A 59 2.73 -4.20 10.03
N TYR A 60 1.53 -4.56 9.60
CA TYR A 60 0.40 -4.67 10.53
C TYR A 60 0.64 -5.74 11.59
N ASN A 61 1.19 -6.89 11.20
CA ASN A 61 1.53 -7.94 12.15
C ASN A 61 2.60 -7.46 13.14
N ALA A 62 3.66 -6.82 12.68
CA ALA A 62 4.69 -6.27 13.55
C ALA A 62 4.11 -5.29 14.59
N HIS A 63 3.23 -4.38 14.16
CA HIS A 63 2.65 -3.39 15.07
C HIS A 63 1.57 -3.95 16.02
N LEU A 64 0.75 -4.88 15.56
CA LEU A 64 -0.42 -5.35 16.28
C LEU A 64 -0.16 -6.64 17.07
N GLU A 65 0.69 -7.51 16.56
CA GLU A 65 0.94 -8.84 17.14
C GLU A 65 2.27 -8.87 17.88
N ASP A 66 3.33 -8.31 17.28
CA ASP A 66 4.68 -8.34 17.86
C ASP A 66 4.95 -7.13 18.78
N GLY A 67 4.00 -6.21 18.92
CA GLY A 67 4.13 -5.03 19.77
C GLY A 67 5.18 -4.02 19.30
N TYR A 68 5.59 -4.10 18.05
CA TYR A 68 6.56 -3.15 17.49
C TYR A 68 6.07 -1.72 17.63
N ARG A 69 6.96 -0.83 18.05
CA ARG A 69 6.72 0.61 18.10
C ARG A 69 7.77 1.31 17.24
N ASN A 70 7.31 2.13 16.33
CA ASN A 70 8.23 2.98 15.59
C ASN A 70 8.76 4.06 16.54
N THR A 71 10.03 3.94 16.93
CA THR A 71 10.74 4.89 17.77
C THR A 71 11.66 5.80 16.97
N VAL A 72 11.68 5.66 15.67
CA VAL A 72 12.54 6.45 14.79
C VAL A 72 12.02 7.88 14.75
N THR A 73 12.84 8.80 15.22
CA THR A 73 12.66 10.24 15.04
C THR A 73 13.42 10.67 13.79
N SER A 74 12.75 11.40 12.91
CA SER A 74 13.39 11.93 11.70
C SER A 74 13.99 13.30 12.00
N ASP A 75 15.25 13.49 11.70
CA ASP A 75 15.92 14.80 11.71
C ASP A 75 15.57 15.63 10.46
N GLY A 76 14.58 15.19 9.71
CA GLY A 76 14.10 15.78 8.46
C GLY A 76 14.29 14.85 7.28
N THR A 77 13.59 15.17 6.21
CA THR A 77 13.66 14.45 4.94
C THR A 77 14.15 15.39 3.85
N PRO A 78 15.17 15.02 3.07
CA PRO A 78 15.66 15.84 1.97
C PRO A 78 14.54 16.20 0.99
N ILE A 79 14.53 17.45 0.52
CA ILE A 79 13.49 17.98 -0.37
C ILE A 79 13.35 17.17 -1.66
N PHE A 80 14.43 16.65 -2.20
CA PHE A 80 14.38 15.85 -3.43
C PHE A 80 13.60 14.53 -3.22
N ALA A 81 13.73 13.89 -2.05
CA ALA A 81 13.00 12.66 -1.73
C ALA A 81 11.49 12.92 -1.60
N THR A 82 11.12 13.98 -0.87
CA THR A 82 9.71 14.37 -0.76
C THR A 82 9.11 14.82 -2.09
N THR A 83 9.88 15.55 -2.91
CA THR A 83 9.45 15.99 -4.24
C THR A 83 9.17 14.80 -5.16
N ARG A 84 10.06 13.81 -5.17
CA ARG A 84 9.85 12.59 -5.96
C ARG A 84 8.60 11.83 -5.52
N LEU A 85 8.44 11.62 -4.21
CA LEU A 85 7.24 11.00 -3.68
C LEU A 85 5.97 11.79 -4.04
N ASN A 86 6.03 13.11 -3.92
CA ASN A 86 4.89 13.98 -4.23
C ASN A 86 4.48 13.94 -5.71
N ALA A 87 5.44 13.83 -6.61
CA ALA A 87 5.16 13.69 -8.04
C ALA A 87 4.36 12.39 -8.32
N LEU A 88 4.75 11.27 -7.72
CA LEU A 88 4.04 10.00 -7.88
C LEU A 88 2.69 10.00 -7.17
N LYS A 89 2.59 10.58 -5.97
CA LYS A 89 1.30 10.77 -5.29
C LYS A 89 0.33 11.57 -6.15
N GLY A 90 0.80 12.67 -6.73
CA GLY A 90 0.00 13.50 -7.64
C GLY A 90 -0.48 12.73 -8.86
N PHE A 91 0.40 11.95 -9.48
CA PHE A 91 0.05 11.09 -10.61
C PHE A 91 -1.06 10.08 -10.27
N ILE A 92 -0.93 9.38 -9.14
CA ILE A 92 -1.93 8.41 -8.67
C ILE A 92 -3.24 9.13 -8.30
N ALA A 93 -3.16 10.25 -7.58
CA ALA A 93 -4.33 11.03 -7.20
C ALA A 93 -5.13 11.49 -8.44
N MET A 94 -4.46 11.95 -9.49
CA MET A 94 -5.11 12.31 -10.75
C MET A 94 -5.80 11.12 -11.40
N ALA A 95 -5.17 9.93 -11.39
CA ALA A 95 -5.80 8.71 -11.90
C ALA A 95 -7.05 8.34 -11.10
N MET A 96 -7.01 8.48 -9.77
CA MET A 96 -8.12 8.15 -8.88
C MET A 96 -9.28 9.16 -9.01
N LEU A 97 -8.98 10.45 -9.08
CA LEU A 97 -9.99 11.52 -9.16
C LEU A 97 -10.71 11.54 -10.52
N HIS A 98 -10.03 11.13 -11.57
CA HIS A 98 -10.60 11.09 -12.93
C HIS A 98 -11.12 9.73 -13.36
N HIS A 99 -11.02 8.70 -12.51
CA HIS A 99 -11.49 7.36 -12.85
C HIS A 99 -12.96 7.39 -13.27
N GLY A 100 -13.27 6.72 -14.39
CA GLY A 100 -14.62 6.68 -14.94
C GLY A 100 -15.10 7.97 -15.61
N THR A 101 -14.27 9.00 -15.67
CA THR A 101 -14.59 10.23 -16.41
C THR A 101 -14.18 10.11 -17.88
N GLY A 102 -14.71 10.99 -18.74
CA GLY A 102 -14.29 11.11 -20.14
C GLY A 102 -12.92 11.74 -20.38
N HIS A 103 -12.12 11.97 -19.33
CA HIS A 103 -10.81 12.62 -19.48
C HIS A 103 -9.84 11.73 -20.29
N ALA A 104 -9.34 12.23 -21.41
CA ALA A 104 -8.58 11.44 -22.39
C ALA A 104 -7.34 10.75 -21.78
N ARG A 105 -6.59 11.44 -20.90
CA ARG A 105 -5.38 10.91 -20.28
C ARG A 105 -5.67 10.11 -19.01
N TRP A 106 -6.53 10.61 -18.14
CA TRP A 106 -6.66 10.13 -16.76
C TRP A 106 -7.81 9.16 -16.55
N GLY A 107 -8.87 9.25 -17.38
CA GLY A 107 -10.12 8.56 -17.14
C GLY A 107 -10.04 7.03 -17.05
N LYS A 108 -9.09 6.42 -17.77
CA LYS A 108 -8.86 4.97 -17.78
C LYS A 108 -7.53 4.53 -17.15
N LEU A 109 -6.74 5.48 -16.63
CA LEU A 109 -5.41 5.16 -16.13
C LEU A 109 -5.46 4.25 -14.92
N LEU A 110 -6.40 4.48 -14.01
CA LEU A 110 -6.53 3.68 -12.80
C LEU A 110 -6.81 2.20 -13.09
N GLU A 111 -7.60 1.89 -14.12
CA GLU A 111 -7.87 0.51 -14.54
C GLU A 111 -6.58 -0.23 -14.97
N ARG A 112 -5.64 0.51 -15.53
CA ARG A 112 -4.35 -0.04 -16.00
C ARG A 112 -3.35 -0.30 -14.88
N ILE A 113 -3.42 0.47 -13.81
CA ILE A 113 -2.47 0.40 -12.69
C ILE A 113 -3.09 -0.18 -11.41
N GLY A 114 -4.41 -0.35 -11.35
CA GLY A 114 -5.13 -0.67 -10.12
C GLY A 114 -4.75 -2.01 -9.49
N ASN A 115 -4.30 -2.98 -10.27
CA ASN A 115 -3.79 -4.25 -9.75
C ASN A 115 -2.34 -4.17 -9.23
N ARG A 116 -1.70 -3.01 -9.30
CA ARG A 116 -0.34 -2.73 -8.80
C ARG A 116 -0.39 -1.60 -7.79
N ASN A 117 -1.10 -1.83 -6.72
CA ASN A 117 -1.44 -0.80 -5.75
C ASN A 117 -0.43 -0.65 -4.58
N LEU A 118 0.74 -1.29 -4.71
CA LEU A 118 1.94 -0.98 -3.92
C LEU A 118 3.01 -0.41 -4.84
N VAL A 119 3.48 0.78 -4.51
CA VAL A 119 4.57 1.43 -5.23
C VAL A 119 5.73 1.62 -4.26
N LEU A 120 6.86 1.06 -4.58
CA LEU A 120 8.10 1.24 -3.83
C LEU A 120 9.06 2.12 -4.62
N ILE A 121 9.72 3.03 -3.91
CA ILE A 121 10.70 3.95 -4.48
C ILE A 121 12.00 3.71 -3.75
N ARG A 122 13.04 3.36 -4.49
CA ARG A 122 14.41 3.29 -4.00
C ARG A 122 15.14 4.57 -4.38
N MET A 123 15.63 5.29 -3.40
CA MET A 123 16.36 6.55 -3.57
C MET A 123 17.80 6.48 -3.03
N ASP A 124 18.19 5.34 -2.50
CA ASP A 124 19.52 5.03 -2.00
C ASP A 124 19.85 3.59 -2.40
N PRO A 125 21.02 3.33 -3.02
CA PRO A 125 21.42 1.98 -3.44
C PRO A 125 21.54 1.00 -2.26
N ASP A 126 21.85 1.49 -1.07
CA ASP A 126 22.12 0.69 0.13
C ASP A 126 20.94 0.68 1.12
N ILE A 127 19.76 1.04 0.70
CA ILE A 127 18.57 1.15 1.58
C ILE A 127 18.32 -0.12 2.40
N HIS A 128 18.55 -1.31 1.85
CA HIS A 128 18.35 -2.57 2.54
C HIS A 128 19.33 -2.75 3.71
N ALA A 129 20.59 -2.38 3.54
CA ALA A 129 21.60 -2.45 4.58
C ALA A 129 21.39 -1.37 5.64
N SER A 130 21.07 -0.15 5.21
CA SER A 130 20.94 1.01 6.09
C SER A 130 19.72 0.96 7.00
N LEU A 131 18.61 0.42 6.52
CA LEU A 131 17.34 0.41 7.26
C LEU A 131 16.93 -0.99 7.75
N GLY A 132 17.73 -2.02 7.47
CA GLY A 132 17.37 -3.39 7.80
C GLY A 132 16.09 -3.86 7.08
N LEU A 133 15.86 -3.39 5.85
CA LEU A 133 14.68 -3.70 5.06
C LEU A 133 15.01 -4.68 3.91
N PRO A 134 15.19 -5.97 4.20
CA PRO A 134 15.64 -6.97 3.22
C PRO A 134 14.67 -7.13 2.04
N PHE A 135 13.41 -6.71 2.19
CA PHE A 135 12.44 -6.78 1.10
C PHE A 135 12.79 -5.82 -0.06
N PHE A 136 13.45 -4.69 0.22
CA PHE A 136 13.94 -3.81 -0.85
C PHE A 136 14.99 -4.49 -1.71
N GLU A 137 15.94 -5.19 -1.09
CA GLU A 137 16.92 -5.98 -1.84
C GLU A 137 16.23 -7.02 -2.73
N LYS A 138 15.30 -7.77 -2.17
CA LYS A 138 14.56 -8.79 -2.91
C LYS A 138 13.76 -8.21 -4.09
N VAL A 139 13.10 -7.09 -3.89
CA VAL A 139 12.26 -6.45 -4.91
C VAL A 139 13.08 -5.82 -6.03
N PHE A 140 14.25 -5.24 -5.70
CA PHE A 140 15.12 -4.56 -6.66
C PHE A 140 16.35 -5.39 -7.08
N ALA A 141 16.40 -6.69 -6.73
CA ALA A 141 17.56 -7.57 -6.95
C ALA A 141 17.95 -7.77 -8.43
N ASN A 142 17.04 -7.50 -9.35
CA ASN A 142 17.28 -7.67 -10.80
C ASN A 142 17.95 -6.46 -11.46
N ALA A 143 18.37 -5.48 -10.68
CA ALA A 143 19.20 -4.40 -11.21
C ALA A 143 20.52 -5.00 -11.71
N ALA A 144 20.86 -4.77 -12.99
CA ALA A 144 22.04 -5.34 -13.61
C ALA A 144 23.28 -4.99 -12.76
N GLN A 145 24.04 -6.01 -12.35
CA GLN A 145 25.19 -5.87 -11.45
C GLN A 145 26.29 -4.93 -12.00
N GLU A 146 26.34 -4.76 -13.32
CA GLU A 146 27.30 -3.88 -13.99
C GLU A 146 26.90 -2.41 -14.00
N ARG A 147 25.67 -2.09 -13.56
CA ARG A 147 25.16 -0.72 -13.55
C ARG A 147 24.68 -0.39 -12.14
N LEU A 148 25.19 0.69 -11.60
CA LEU A 148 24.61 1.25 -10.39
C LEU A 148 23.27 1.88 -10.78
N ILE A 149 22.17 1.20 -10.45
CA ILE A 149 20.83 1.70 -10.65
C ILE A 149 20.24 2.01 -9.29
N PHE A 150 20.00 3.26 -9.03
CA PHE A 150 19.24 3.74 -7.89
C PHE A 150 18.24 4.80 -8.38
N ASP A 151 17.38 5.29 -7.50
CA ASP A 151 16.29 6.17 -7.90
C ASP A 151 15.25 5.44 -8.78
N GLU A 152 14.96 4.22 -8.39
CA GLU A 152 14.03 3.36 -9.10
C GLU A 152 12.65 3.39 -8.46
N THR A 153 11.64 3.18 -9.30
CA THR A 153 10.25 3.00 -8.87
C THR A 153 9.72 1.70 -9.43
N ILE A 154 9.18 0.86 -8.56
CA ILE A 154 8.52 -0.37 -8.95
C ILE A 154 7.07 -0.39 -8.49
N TRP A 155 6.19 -0.89 -9.35
CA TRP A 155 4.77 -1.06 -9.09
C TRP A 155 4.49 -2.55 -8.93
N LEU A 156 4.09 -2.96 -7.72
CA LEU A 156 3.90 -4.36 -7.38
C LEU A 156 2.43 -4.76 -7.47
N PRO A 157 2.14 -5.89 -8.14
CA PRO A 157 0.82 -6.48 -8.10
C PRO A 157 0.59 -7.08 -6.72
N GLU A 158 -0.48 -6.65 -6.06
CA GLU A 158 -0.85 -7.14 -4.74
C GLU A 158 -2.14 -7.96 -4.80
N LYS A 159 -2.17 -8.98 -3.98
CA LYS A 159 -3.34 -9.83 -3.79
C LYS A 159 -3.97 -9.55 -2.43
N PRO A 160 -5.25 -9.86 -2.27
CA PRO A 160 -5.87 -9.84 -0.95
C PRO A 160 -5.12 -10.77 0.00
N ASP A 161 -4.91 -10.32 1.23
CA ASP A 161 -4.34 -11.15 2.29
C ASP A 161 -5.35 -12.24 2.68
N CYS A 162 -5.13 -13.44 2.16
CA CYS A 162 -6.00 -14.57 2.26
C CYS A 162 -5.16 -15.82 2.49
N PRO A 163 -4.94 -16.23 3.75
CA PRO A 163 -4.11 -17.37 4.08
C PRO A 163 -4.66 -18.68 3.51
N GLU A 164 -3.76 -19.52 3.04
CA GLU A 164 -4.05 -20.82 2.42
C GLU A 164 -4.81 -21.79 3.32
N ASN A 165 -4.78 -21.58 4.63
CA ASN A 165 -5.42 -22.45 5.62
C ASN A 165 -6.87 -22.08 5.99
N GLY A 166 -7.53 -21.27 5.16
CA GLY A 166 -8.94 -20.94 5.33
C GLY A 166 -9.26 -19.94 6.46
N TYR A 167 -8.24 -19.38 7.10
CA TYR A 167 -8.41 -18.18 7.91
C TYR A 167 -8.28 -16.97 7.03
N PRO A 168 -9.31 -16.21 7.02
CA PRO A 168 -9.31 -15.06 6.22
C PRO A 168 -8.35 -14.14 6.87
N TYR A 169 -7.60 -13.50 6.27
CA TYR A 169 -8.58 -12.58 5.83
C TYR A 169 -8.12 -11.30 6.37
N CYS A 170 -7.67 -10.49 5.51
CA CYS A 170 -7.46 -9.12 5.92
C CYS A 170 -8.63 -8.66 6.79
N PRO A 171 -8.42 -8.34 8.06
CA PRO A 171 -9.50 -7.93 8.95
C PRO A 171 -10.20 -6.64 8.52
N ASP A 172 -9.56 -5.84 7.66
CA ASP A 172 -10.12 -4.57 7.22
C ASP A 172 -11.02 -4.73 5.99
N CYS A 173 -10.70 -5.63 5.06
CA CYS A 173 -11.48 -5.77 3.82
C CYS A 173 -12.08 -7.17 3.60
N GLY A 174 -11.80 -8.12 4.47
CA GLY A 174 -12.30 -9.48 4.33
C GLY A 174 -11.53 -10.36 3.34
N GLY A 175 -10.45 -9.88 2.73
CA GLY A 175 -9.56 -10.66 1.87
C GLY A 175 -10.21 -11.26 0.61
N THR A 176 -11.38 -10.78 0.19
CA THR A 176 -12.13 -11.35 -0.95
C THR A 176 -11.71 -10.80 -2.31
N GLY A 177 -10.94 -9.75 -2.34
CA GLY A 177 -10.63 -8.99 -3.56
C GLY A 177 -11.78 -8.08 -4.03
N ASP A 178 -12.97 -8.19 -3.45
CA ASP A 178 -14.10 -7.31 -3.77
C ASP A 178 -14.26 -6.22 -2.70
N LEU A 179 -13.54 -5.14 -2.87
CA LEU A 179 -13.53 -4.04 -1.92
C LEU A 179 -14.83 -3.22 -1.89
N ARG A 180 -15.77 -3.47 -2.79
CA ARG A 180 -17.09 -2.82 -2.77
C ARG A 180 -17.90 -3.25 -1.55
N ASN A 181 -17.61 -4.44 -1.02
CA ASN A 181 -18.29 -5.00 0.15
C ASN A 181 -17.45 -4.87 1.43
N ALA A 182 -16.34 -4.16 1.38
CA ALA A 182 -15.48 -3.98 2.54
C ALA A 182 -16.16 -3.03 3.54
N ILE A 183 -16.12 -3.40 4.81
CA ILE A 183 -16.76 -2.66 5.89
C ILE A 183 -15.78 -1.92 6.82
N GLY A 184 -14.48 -2.05 6.58
CA GLY A 184 -13.43 -1.23 7.23
C GLY A 184 -13.30 -1.29 8.74
N THR A 185 -14.29 -1.83 9.42
CA THR A 185 -14.24 -2.08 10.88
C THR A 185 -14.60 -3.52 11.14
N PHE A 186 -13.75 -4.22 11.84
CA PHE A 186 -13.94 -5.61 12.08
C PHE A 186 -14.52 -5.88 13.45
N ASP A 187 -15.73 -6.36 13.44
CA ASP A 187 -16.22 -7.21 14.52
C ASP A 187 -15.69 -8.64 14.24
N THR A 188 -14.79 -9.12 15.10
CA THR A 188 -14.23 -10.48 15.00
C THR A 188 -15.28 -11.59 15.01
N LYS A 189 -16.49 -11.31 15.49
CA LYS A 189 -17.62 -12.23 15.41
C LYS A 189 -18.21 -12.29 14.01
N LYS A 190 -18.24 -11.18 13.29
CA LYS A 190 -18.65 -11.14 11.88
C LYS A 190 -17.61 -11.79 10.96
N MET A 191 -16.32 -11.72 11.29
CA MET A 191 -15.28 -12.42 10.52
C MET A 191 -15.56 -13.91 10.42
N ARG A 192 -15.97 -14.54 11.49
CA ARG A 192 -16.27 -15.98 11.51
C ARG A 192 -17.45 -16.35 10.61
N SER A 193 -18.37 -15.45 10.38
CA SER A 193 -19.51 -15.67 9.48
C SER A 193 -19.19 -15.45 7.99
N PHE A 194 -18.17 -14.64 7.66
CA PHE A 194 -17.70 -14.49 6.30
C PHE A 194 -16.76 -15.61 5.85
N GLY A 195 -16.32 -16.45 6.78
CA GLY A 195 -15.33 -17.51 6.59
C GLY A 195 -15.69 -18.66 5.66
N ALA A 196 -16.82 -18.59 4.97
CA ALA A 196 -17.23 -19.60 3.99
C ALA A 196 -16.95 -19.19 2.52
N LYS A 197 -16.51 -17.97 2.24
CA LYS A 197 -16.17 -17.58 0.88
C LYS A 197 -14.72 -17.92 0.60
N LYS A 198 -14.48 -18.93 -0.25
CA LYS A 198 -13.17 -19.29 -0.75
C LYS A 198 -12.51 -18.07 -1.37
N CYS A 199 -11.22 -17.86 -1.07
CA CYS A 199 -10.39 -16.95 -1.83
C CYS A 199 -10.49 -17.33 -3.31
N VAL A 200 -10.88 -16.40 -4.15
CA VAL A 200 -10.91 -16.63 -5.59
C VAL A 200 -9.46 -16.62 -6.05
N ASN A 201 -8.91 -17.81 -6.25
CA ASN A 201 -7.65 -17.96 -6.94
C ASN A 201 -7.89 -17.59 -8.42
N SER A 202 -7.47 -16.42 -8.80
CA SER A 202 -7.34 -16.01 -10.20
C SER A 202 -5.89 -16.12 -10.65
#